data_e494cdbcee04be6f648d7c0487489946
#
_entry.id   e494cdbcee04be6f648d7c0487489946
#
_cell.length_a   1.000
_cell.length_b   1.000
_cell.length_c   1.000
_cell.angle_alpha   90.00
_cell.angle_beta   90.00
_cell.angle_gamma   90.00
#
_symmetry.space_group_name_H-M   'P 1'
#
loop_
_entity.id
_entity.type
_entity.pdbx_description
1 polymer ?
#
loop_
_entity_poly.entity_id
_entity_poly.type
_entity_poly.pdbx_seq_one_letter_code
_entity_poly.pdbx_strand_id
1 'polypeptide(L)'
;MSGILGCFSTKIGMNQFERALQTMAHRGPEGCGVEVLPQVPFGKTVFIGHRRFAIVASSDAAHQPMRVDNWIITYDGEILNYKELRQGLEAKGFSFFSDSDTEVVLKSFIAYGPECMRAFRGMWAFAIWDESAKQLFLARDRFGIKPLFYFSNGEDFAFSSEIKALLLLDFVPKAPAIDGIKSFLLWGPPEYKSDTMFSGIKKLMPSHYLLFELESDGSLSDIKITKYYSIRDKIQPKNTGITFPEAVEQYRHHHRKAVEYNLVTDVPMGCALSGGLDSSSNVAVLKSLLEERSATNMREKLVTFSAVYLNQPDRSCDESVFINRLSNYLGVTNKQVEPTSDCYIANVEKFLWHQEEPTGGASVFAGWCVAECISRNGICVCLDGQGADEYLGGYHSFIGAFLVQNSFLFWKNWPFLFAGNNSLSLKKAIMYYSSHSFSKISKRRFFRELTEQFGLNSSVLEE
;
A
#
# COMPACT_ATOMS: atom_id res chain seq x y z
N MET A 1 1.43 6.01 10.19
CA MET A 1 1.00 4.61 9.94
C MET A 1 1.44 3.77 11.12
N SER A 2 0.58 2.89 11.62
CA SER A 2 0.95 1.97 12.70
C SER A 2 1.98 0.92 12.25
N GLY A 3 2.57 0.20 13.21
CA GLY A 3 3.45 -0.94 12.93
C GLY A 3 2.99 -2.15 13.72
N ILE A 4 2.86 -3.30 13.07
CA ILE A 4 2.49 -4.57 13.69
C ILE A 4 3.64 -5.56 13.62
N LEU A 5 3.81 -6.35 14.66
CA LEU A 5 4.79 -7.43 14.76
C LEU A 5 4.19 -8.60 15.54
N GLY A 6 4.40 -9.82 15.08
CA GLY A 6 4.08 -11.02 15.86
C GLY A 6 5.11 -12.11 15.64
N CYS A 7 5.27 -12.94 16.66
CA CYS A 7 6.25 -14.02 16.66
C CYS A 7 5.71 -15.23 17.43
N PHE A 8 5.94 -16.42 16.88
CA PHE A 8 5.57 -17.73 17.41
C PHE A 8 6.84 -18.58 17.45
N SER A 9 7.51 -18.66 18.60
CA SER A 9 8.83 -19.30 18.70
C SER A 9 9.17 -19.70 20.13
N THR A 10 10.06 -20.69 20.27
CA THR A 10 10.73 -21.03 21.52
C THR A 10 12.05 -20.26 21.71
N LYS A 11 12.52 -19.57 20.68
CA LYS A 11 13.89 -19.02 20.57
C LYS A 11 13.98 -17.54 20.92
N ILE A 12 12.82 -16.86 21.04
CA ILE A 12 12.76 -15.41 21.22
C ILE A 12 12.34 -15.05 22.65
N GLY A 13 13.09 -14.16 23.27
CA GLY A 13 12.73 -13.55 24.53
C GLY A 13 12.17 -12.13 24.35
N MET A 14 11.51 -11.62 25.40
CA MET A 14 10.85 -10.30 25.43
C MET A 14 11.78 -9.17 24.95
N ASN A 15 13.01 -9.09 25.45
CA ASN A 15 13.96 -8.05 25.09
C ASN A 15 14.29 -8.01 23.60
N GLN A 16 14.33 -9.17 22.94
CA GLN A 16 14.59 -9.23 21.50
C GLN A 16 13.36 -8.80 20.70
N PHE A 17 12.17 -9.25 21.10
CA PHE A 17 10.92 -8.86 20.49
C PHE A 17 10.70 -7.33 20.57
N GLU A 18 10.93 -6.74 21.77
CA GLU A 18 10.83 -5.29 21.96
C GLU A 18 11.81 -4.51 21.09
N ARG A 19 13.06 -4.97 20.97
CA ARG A 19 14.05 -4.35 20.05
C ARG A 19 13.60 -4.43 18.62
N ALA A 20 13.02 -5.55 18.19
CA ALA A 20 12.47 -5.70 16.84
C ALA A 20 11.28 -4.74 16.62
N LEU A 21 10.36 -4.67 17.58
CA LEU A 21 9.21 -3.76 17.53
C LEU A 21 9.65 -2.27 17.54
N GLN A 22 10.74 -1.95 18.26
CA GLN A 22 11.28 -0.59 18.32
C GLN A 22 11.82 -0.08 16.99
N THR A 23 12.25 -0.95 16.06
CA THR A 23 12.68 -0.52 14.72
C THR A 23 11.57 0.17 13.93
N MET A 24 10.32 -0.06 14.30
CA MET A 24 9.13 0.54 13.70
C MET A 24 8.58 1.75 14.49
N ALA A 25 9.35 2.32 15.43
CA ALA A 25 8.91 3.47 16.24
C ALA A 25 8.51 4.69 15.38
N HIS A 26 9.15 4.87 14.21
CA HIS A 26 8.83 5.93 13.26
C HIS A 26 7.42 5.79 12.65
N ARG A 27 6.87 4.56 12.58
CA ARG A 27 5.51 4.32 12.11
C ARG A 27 4.46 4.71 13.15
N GLY A 28 4.74 4.42 14.42
CA GLY A 28 3.82 4.66 15.53
C GLY A 28 4.53 5.27 16.74
N PRO A 29 4.76 6.59 16.74
CA PRO A 29 5.47 7.27 17.84
C PRO A 29 4.61 7.44 19.10
N GLU A 30 3.29 7.31 19.03
CA GLU A 30 2.34 7.67 20.08
C GLU A 30 2.11 6.57 21.11
N GLY A 31 2.56 5.35 20.85
CA GLY A 31 2.43 4.27 21.82
C GLY A 31 3.04 2.95 21.35
N CYS A 32 3.24 2.07 22.32
CA CYS A 32 3.72 0.72 22.12
C CYS A 32 2.94 -0.22 23.02
N GLY A 33 2.42 -1.31 22.46
CA GLY A 33 1.78 -2.36 23.22
C GLY A 33 2.37 -3.72 22.84
N VAL A 34 2.46 -4.62 23.82
CA VAL A 34 2.89 -6.00 23.60
C VAL A 34 1.99 -6.92 24.43
N GLU A 35 1.45 -7.93 23.79
CA GLU A 35 0.77 -9.05 24.43
C GLU A 35 1.66 -10.28 24.36
N VAL A 36 1.80 -10.99 25.49
CA VAL A 36 2.64 -12.18 25.63
C VAL A 36 1.82 -13.35 26.14
N LEU A 37 1.83 -14.44 25.41
CA LEU A 37 1.09 -15.65 25.73
C LEU A 37 2.09 -16.80 26.01
N PRO A 38 2.47 -17.01 27.28
CA PRO A 38 3.58 -17.91 27.62
C PRO A 38 3.20 -19.40 27.66
N GLN A 39 1.91 -19.75 27.55
CA GLN A 39 1.42 -21.13 27.73
C GLN A 39 0.84 -21.71 26.44
N VAL A 40 1.52 -21.52 25.33
CA VAL A 40 1.18 -22.25 24.11
C VAL A 40 1.88 -23.60 24.12
N PRO A 41 1.33 -24.68 23.49
CA PRO A 41 1.91 -26.01 23.53
C PRO A 41 3.42 -26.04 23.25
N PHE A 42 4.15 -26.93 23.96
CA PHE A 42 5.59 -27.18 23.80
C PHE A 42 6.54 -25.98 24.06
N GLY A 43 6.20 -25.12 25.00
CA GLY A 43 7.09 -24.04 25.45
C GLY A 43 7.26 -22.91 24.43
N LYS A 44 6.46 -22.88 23.37
CA LYS A 44 6.40 -21.72 22.48
C LYS A 44 5.80 -20.54 23.22
N THR A 45 6.28 -19.36 22.89
CA THR A 45 5.72 -18.09 23.31
C THR A 45 5.14 -17.39 22.08
N VAL A 46 3.93 -16.88 22.21
CA VAL A 46 3.33 -15.99 21.22
C VAL A 46 3.51 -14.57 21.70
N PHE A 47 4.17 -13.77 20.88
CA PHE A 47 4.30 -12.34 21.07
C PHE A 47 3.48 -11.63 20.00
N ILE A 48 2.65 -10.68 20.40
CA ILE A 48 1.91 -9.79 19.49
C ILE A 48 2.20 -8.36 19.92
N GLY A 49 2.74 -7.55 19.01
CA GLY A 49 3.17 -6.19 19.28
C GLY A 49 2.54 -5.18 18.34
N HIS A 50 2.41 -3.95 18.83
CA HIS A 50 1.86 -2.83 18.10
C HIS A 50 2.65 -1.54 18.36
N ARG A 51 2.93 -0.77 17.32
CA ARG A 51 3.37 0.63 17.39
C ARG A 51 2.23 1.50 16.92
N ARG A 52 1.71 2.37 17.81
CA ARG A 52 0.49 3.11 17.58
C ARG A 52 0.74 4.43 16.86
N PHE A 53 -0.06 4.65 15.81
CA PHE A 53 -0.27 5.94 15.17
C PHE A 53 -1.78 6.21 15.18
N ALA A 54 -2.22 7.15 16.03
CA ALA A 54 -3.63 7.44 16.26
C ALA A 54 -4.15 8.44 15.23
N ILE A 55 -4.99 7.99 14.31
CA ILE A 55 -5.69 8.83 13.31
C ILE A 55 -7.15 9.01 13.72
N VAL A 56 -7.76 7.96 14.26
CA VAL A 56 -9.12 7.91 14.78
C VAL A 56 -9.10 7.39 16.21
N ALA A 57 -9.97 7.93 17.07
CA ALA A 57 -10.12 7.53 18.48
C ALA A 57 -8.80 7.55 19.28
N SER A 58 -8.36 8.74 19.68
CA SER A 58 -7.12 8.93 20.48
C SER A 58 -7.19 8.38 21.89
N SER A 59 -8.33 7.84 22.34
CA SER A 59 -8.53 7.32 23.69
C SER A 59 -7.69 6.07 23.99
N ASP A 60 -7.41 5.81 25.26
CA ASP A 60 -6.70 4.61 25.73
C ASP A 60 -7.46 3.31 25.42
N ALA A 61 -8.79 3.36 25.31
CA ALA A 61 -9.61 2.23 24.92
C ALA A 61 -9.29 1.68 23.50
N ALA A 62 -8.61 2.47 22.65
CA ALA A 62 -8.16 2.06 21.33
C ALA A 62 -6.72 1.51 21.30
N HIS A 63 -6.11 1.26 22.47
CA HIS A 63 -4.77 0.64 22.54
C HIS A 63 -4.75 -0.74 21.91
N GLN A 64 -3.62 -1.09 21.32
CA GLN A 64 -3.36 -2.37 20.69
C GLN A 64 -2.04 -2.96 21.18
N PRO A 65 -1.91 -4.31 21.24
CA PRO A 65 -2.91 -5.30 20.81
C PRO A 65 -4.22 -5.16 21.61
N MET A 66 -5.36 -5.28 20.90
CA MET A 66 -6.69 -5.17 21.53
C MET A 66 -7.26 -6.57 21.77
N ARG A 67 -7.79 -6.79 22.98
CA ARG A 67 -8.37 -8.07 23.39
C ARG A 67 -9.89 -7.96 23.55
N VAL A 68 -10.60 -8.92 22.99
CA VAL A 68 -12.02 -9.17 23.21
C VAL A 68 -12.18 -10.67 23.45
N ASP A 69 -12.54 -11.06 24.65
CA ASP A 69 -12.61 -12.46 25.09
C ASP A 69 -11.32 -13.24 24.76
N ASN A 70 -11.39 -14.29 23.96
CA ASN A 70 -10.27 -15.11 23.52
C ASN A 70 -9.59 -14.58 22.24
N TRP A 71 -10.00 -13.44 21.74
CA TRP A 71 -9.50 -12.88 20.50
C TRP A 71 -8.57 -11.70 20.75
N ILE A 72 -7.43 -11.69 20.08
CA ILE A 72 -6.44 -10.61 20.15
C ILE A 72 -6.18 -10.11 18.74
N ILE A 73 -6.28 -8.79 18.54
CA ILE A 73 -5.95 -8.15 17.25
C ILE A 73 -4.79 -7.18 17.38
N THR A 74 -3.91 -7.18 16.37
CA THR A 74 -3.02 -6.06 16.05
C THR A 74 -3.27 -5.63 14.62
N TYR A 75 -3.43 -4.33 14.39
CA TYR A 75 -3.97 -3.78 13.16
C TYR A 75 -3.28 -2.47 12.77
N ASP A 76 -2.77 -2.39 11.54
CA ASP A 76 -2.33 -1.18 10.86
C ASP A 76 -3.30 -0.88 9.73
N GLY A 77 -4.13 0.14 9.86
CA GLY A 77 -5.13 0.44 8.85
C GLY A 77 -6.09 1.54 9.20
N GLU A 78 -7.03 1.75 8.28
CA GLU A 78 -8.19 2.64 8.40
C GLU A 78 -9.37 2.01 7.68
N ILE A 79 -10.43 1.65 8.42
CA ILE A 79 -11.70 1.19 7.85
C ILE A 79 -12.64 2.41 7.74
N LEU A 80 -12.65 3.02 6.58
CA LEU A 80 -13.32 4.31 6.32
C LEU A 80 -14.84 4.25 6.53
N ASN A 81 -15.45 3.08 6.42
CA ASN A 81 -16.88 2.85 6.69
C ASN A 81 -17.16 2.16 8.03
N TYR A 82 -16.25 2.30 9.01
CA TYR A 82 -16.37 1.60 10.29
C TYR A 82 -17.66 1.96 11.06
N LYS A 83 -18.14 3.19 10.95
CA LYS A 83 -19.38 3.62 11.60
C LYS A 83 -20.61 2.89 11.07
N GLU A 84 -20.69 2.67 9.75
CA GLU A 84 -21.73 1.90 9.10
C GLU A 84 -21.70 0.41 9.55
N LEU A 85 -20.49 -0.16 9.59
CA LEU A 85 -20.27 -1.54 10.03
C LEU A 85 -20.63 -1.71 11.52
N ARG A 86 -20.24 -0.76 12.37
CA ARG A 86 -20.58 -0.74 13.80
C ARG A 86 -22.08 -0.77 14.01
N GLN A 87 -22.84 0.11 13.34
CA GLN A 87 -24.31 0.11 13.42
C GLN A 87 -24.90 -1.25 13.03
N GLY A 88 -24.38 -1.88 11.98
CA GLY A 88 -24.82 -3.21 11.57
C GLY A 88 -24.52 -4.31 12.60
N LEU A 89 -23.42 -4.20 13.33
CA LEU A 89 -23.05 -5.13 14.41
C LEU A 89 -23.89 -4.87 15.69
N GLU A 90 -24.12 -3.61 16.05
CA GLU A 90 -24.97 -3.22 17.18
C GLU A 90 -26.42 -3.73 16.99
N ALA A 91 -26.95 -3.64 15.77
CA ALA A 91 -28.25 -4.21 15.43
C ALA A 91 -28.32 -5.74 15.58
N LYS A 92 -27.16 -6.42 15.63
CA LYS A 92 -27.04 -7.88 15.89
C LYS A 92 -26.72 -8.20 17.36
N GLY A 93 -26.68 -7.20 18.22
CA GLY A 93 -26.45 -7.36 19.66
C GLY A 93 -24.99 -7.26 20.11
N PHE A 94 -24.06 -6.87 19.25
CA PHE A 94 -22.70 -6.57 19.67
C PHE A 94 -22.64 -5.23 20.41
N SER A 95 -22.01 -5.22 21.58
CA SER A 95 -21.67 -3.99 22.33
C SER A 95 -20.25 -3.56 22.03
N PHE A 96 -19.92 -2.30 22.18
CA PHE A 96 -18.58 -1.74 21.95
C PHE A 96 -18.10 -0.96 23.19
N PHE A 97 -16.81 -1.07 23.49
CA PHE A 97 -16.17 -0.33 24.60
C PHE A 97 -15.28 0.81 24.13
N SER A 98 -15.00 0.90 22.82
CA SER A 98 -14.23 1.99 22.21
C SER A 98 -14.94 2.55 20.98
N ASP A 99 -14.48 3.70 20.50
CA ASP A 99 -14.92 4.30 19.24
C ASP A 99 -13.95 3.99 18.08
N SER A 100 -13.04 3.03 18.28
CA SER A 100 -12.01 2.65 17.33
C SER A 100 -12.56 1.76 16.23
N ASP A 101 -12.07 1.96 15.02
CA ASP A 101 -12.28 1.03 13.90
C ASP A 101 -11.62 -0.34 14.14
N THR A 102 -10.54 -0.41 14.97
CA THR A 102 -9.90 -1.67 15.40
C THR A 102 -10.91 -2.63 16.04
N GLU A 103 -11.74 -2.12 16.97
CA GLU A 103 -12.78 -2.95 17.61
C GLU A 103 -13.84 -3.41 16.61
N VAL A 104 -14.17 -2.54 15.65
CA VAL A 104 -15.10 -2.89 14.57
C VAL A 104 -14.54 -3.99 13.67
N VAL A 105 -13.23 -3.93 13.33
CA VAL A 105 -12.55 -5.00 12.58
C VAL A 105 -12.63 -6.32 13.32
N LEU A 106 -12.24 -6.33 14.60
CA LEU A 106 -12.24 -7.55 15.42
C LEU A 106 -13.64 -8.14 15.56
N LYS A 107 -14.64 -7.34 15.91
CA LYS A 107 -16.02 -7.81 16.07
C LYS A 107 -16.66 -8.21 14.74
N SER A 108 -16.31 -7.57 13.63
CA SER A 108 -16.71 -8.03 12.30
C SER A 108 -16.13 -9.40 11.98
N PHE A 109 -14.87 -9.66 12.35
CA PHE A 109 -14.25 -10.96 12.15
C PHE A 109 -14.89 -12.04 13.05
N ILE A 110 -15.17 -11.74 14.32
CA ILE A 110 -15.89 -12.64 15.23
C ILE A 110 -17.27 -12.99 14.66
N ALA A 111 -17.98 -12.02 14.08
CA ALA A 111 -19.34 -12.21 13.56
C ALA A 111 -19.41 -12.97 12.21
N TYR A 112 -18.42 -12.77 11.33
CA TYR A 112 -18.51 -13.22 9.93
C TYR A 112 -17.27 -13.96 9.42
N GLY A 113 -16.25 -14.15 10.26
CA GLY A 113 -14.97 -14.71 9.82
C GLY A 113 -14.33 -13.91 8.69
N PRO A 114 -13.58 -14.55 7.78
CA PRO A 114 -12.91 -13.90 6.67
C PRO A 114 -13.81 -13.11 5.72
N GLU A 115 -15.11 -13.46 5.65
CA GLU A 115 -16.07 -12.78 4.78
C GLU A 115 -16.31 -11.32 5.15
N CYS A 116 -15.99 -10.91 6.42
CA CYS A 116 -16.10 -9.52 6.86
C CYS A 116 -15.32 -8.56 5.96
N MET A 117 -14.16 -8.99 5.41
CA MET A 117 -13.31 -8.17 4.56
C MET A 117 -13.98 -7.71 3.26
N ARG A 118 -15.04 -8.39 2.81
CA ARG A 118 -15.82 -7.98 1.63
C ARG A 118 -16.58 -6.67 1.87
N ALA A 119 -16.97 -6.42 3.11
CA ALA A 119 -17.71 -5.22 3.50
C ALA A 119 -16.79 -4.03 3.82
N PHE A 120 -15.53 -4.27 4.13
CA PHE A 120 -14.58 -3.22 4.49
C PHE A 120 -14.29 -2.28 3.31
N ARG A 121 -14.26 -1.00 3.57
CA ARG A 121 -13.76 0.07 2.67
C ARG A 121 -12.61 0.75 3.38
N GLY A 122 -11.45 0.79 2.74
CA GLY A 122 -10.24 1.35 3.32
C GLY A 122 -8.99 0.53 3.01
N MET A 123 -8.02 0.61 3.91
CA MET A 123 -6.71 -0.02 3.78
C MET A 123 -6.34 -0.68 5.11
N TRP A 124 -5.78 -1.90 5.06
CA TRP A 124 -5.48 -2.66 6.27
C TRP A 124 -4.40 -3.73 6.10
N ALA A 125 -3.68 -3.93 7.18
CA ALA A 125 -2.95 -5.13 7.48
C ALA A 125 -3.25 -5.49 8.94
N PHE A 126 -3.74 -6.69 9.22
CA PHE A 126 -4.03 -7.09 10.58
C PHE A 126 -3.70 -8.56 10.85
N ALA A 127 -3.46 -8.83 12.11
CA ALA A 127 -3.34 -10.17 12.66
C ALA A 127 -4.38 -10.37 13.76
N ILE A 128 -5.11 -11.46 13.70
CA ILE A 128 -6.03 -11.89 14.75
C ILE A 128 -5.59 -13.27 15.26
N TRP A 129 -5.38 -13.35 16.57
CA TRP A 129 -5.10 -14.59 17.27
C TRP A 129 -6.34 -15.06 18.05
N ASP A 130 -6.76 -16.30 17.80
CA ASP A 130 -7.76 -16.99 18.58
C ASP A 130 -7.07 -17.89 19.61
N GLU A 131 -7.16 -17.52 20.88
CA GLU A 131 -6.55 -18.30 21.97
C GLU A 131 -7.22 -19.67 22.16
N SER A 132 -8.50 -19.79 21.87
CA SER A 132 -9.24 -21.04 22.05
C SER A 132 -8.93 -22.04 20.96
N ALA A 133 -8.91 -21.61 19.72
CA ALA A 133 -8.58 -22.43 18.55
C ALA A 133 -7.08 -22.57 18.31
N LYS A 134 -6.23 -21.79 19.04
CA LYS A 134 -4.79 -21.69 18.75
C LYS A 134 -4.48 -21.33 17.29
N GLN A 135 -5.28 -20.46 16.72
CA GLN A 135 -5.27 -20.12 15.30
C GLN A 135 -4.83 -18.68 15.07
N LEU A 136 -3.92 -18.48 14.12
CA LEU A 136 -3.55 -17.17 13.62
C LEU A 136 -4.18 -16.91 12.26
N PHE A 137 -4.82 -15.75 12.16
CA PHE A 137 -5.33 -15.18 10.93
C PHE A 137 -4.60 -13.88 10.61
N LEU A 138 -4.00 -13.79 9.40
CA LEU A 138 -3.37 -12.58 8.89
C LEU A 138 -4.09 -12.13 7.63
N ALA A 139 -4.36 -10.84 7.47
CA ALA A 139 -4.99 -10.33 6.25
C ALA A 139 -4.36 -9.03 5.78
N ARG A 140 -4.33 -8.85 4.46
CA ARG A 140 -3.88 -7.62 3.79
C ARG A 140 -4.97 -7.10 2.88
N ASP A 141 -5.10 -5.77 2.78
CA ASP A 141 -6.12 -5.09 2.01
C ASP A 141 -6.11 -5.44 0.51
N ARG A 142 -7.18 -5.02 -0.18
CA ARG A 142 -7.42 -5.38 -1.60
C ARG A 142 -6.32 -4.99 -2.55
N PHE A 143 -5.63 -3.87 -2.27
CA PHE A 143 -4.59 -3.31 -3.15
C PHE A 143 -3.20 -3.36 -2.53
N GLY A 144 -3.07 -3.86 -1.28
CA GLY A 144 -1.82 -3.98 -0.55
C GLY A 144 -1.23 -2.62 -0.13
N ILE A 145 -2.11 -1.65 0.16
CA ILE A 145 -1.70 -0.30 0.60
C ILE A 145 -0.93 -0.38 1.92
N LYS A 146 -1.39 -1.23 2.85
CA LYS A 146 -0.64 -1.51 4.07
C LYS A 146 0.33 -2.66 3.84
N PRO A 147 1.62 -2.51 4.21
CA PRO A 147 2.60 -3.59 4.07
C PRO A 147 2.37 -4.70 5.09
N LEU A 148 2.64 -5.93 4.68
CA LEU A 148 2.63 -7.09 5.58
C LEU A 148 3.58 -8.16 5.05
N PHE A 149 4.61 -8.44 5.84
CA PHE A 149 5.63 -9.45 5.57
C PHE A 149 5.53 -10.58 6.57
N TYR A 150 5.98 -11.77 6.18
CA TYR A 150 6.03 -12.92 7.07
C TYR A 150 7.21 -13.82 6.76
N PHE A 151 7.62 -14.59 7.75
CA PHE A 151 8.61 -15.66 7.66
C PHE A 151 8.07 -16.90 8.33
N SER A 152 8.34 -18.07 7.75
CA SER A 152 8.08 -19.39 8.34
C SER A 152 9.15 -20.38 7.93
N ASN A 153 9.59 -21.19 8.88
CA ASN A 153 10.47 -22.33 8.64
C ASN A 153 9.84 -23.68 9.03
N GLY A 154 8.52 -23.68 9.29
CA GLY A 154 7.75 -24.86 9.74
C GLY A 154 7.70 -25.03 11.25
N GLU A 155 8.70 -24.53 11.98
CA GLU A 155 8.73 -24.51 13.46
C GLU A 155 8.37 -23.14 14.02
N ASP A 156 9.03 -22.10 13.50
CA ASP A 156 8.87 -20.73 13.93
C ASP A 156 8.11 -19.94 12.87
N PHE A 157 7.33 -18.96 13.31
CA PHE A 157 6.62 -18.03 12.46
C PHE A 157 6.76 -16.61 12.98
N ALA A 158 6.90 -15.65 12.05
CA ALA A 158 6.80 -14.24 12.40
C ALA A 158 6.13 -13.44 11.27
N PHE A 159 5.49 -12.33 11.63
CA PHE A 159 4.95 -11.34 10.70
C PHE A 159 5.28 -9.94 11.15
N SER A 160 5.38 -9.00 10.20
CA SER A 160 5.62 -7.60 10.51
C SER A 160 5.17 -6.67 9.39
N SER A 161 4.93 -5.40 9.74
CA SER A 161 4.76 -4.31 8.76
C SER A 161 6.04 -3.98 8.00
N GLU A 162 7.22 -4.27 8.56
CA GLU A 162 8.52 -3.95 7.94
C GLU A 162 9.49 -5.13 8.09
N ILE A 163 10.34 -5.31 7.05
CA ILE A 163 11.29 -6.42 6.96
C ILE A 163 12.36 -6.33 8.07
N LYS A 164 12.85 -5.12 8.38
CA LYS A 164 13.90 -4.89 9.38
C LYS A 164 13.56 -5.44 10.77
N ALA A 165 12.26 -5.43 11.12
CA ALA A 165 11.82 -6.01 12.38
C ALA A 165 11.95 -7.53 12.40
N LEU A 166 11.62 -8.20 11.29
CA LEU A 166 11.82 -9.64 11.12
C LEU A 166 13.29 -10.03 11.19
N LEU A 167 14.16 -9.26 10.55
CA LEU A 167 15.62 -9.52 10.53
C LEU A 167 16.30 -9.46 11.91
N LEU A 168 15.65 -8.88 12.91
CA LEU A 168 16.15 -8.89 14.31
C LEU A 168 15.77 -10.15 15.09
N LEU A 169 14.92 -11.00 14.54
CA LEU A 169 14.57 -12.28 15.16
C LEU A 169 15.60 -13.35 14.76
N ASP A 170 16.21 -14.03 15.75
CA ASP A 170 17.38 -14.89 15.51
C ASP A 170 17.10 -16.09 14.61
N PHE A 171 15.85 -16.53 14.51
CA PHE A 171 15.46 -17.63 13.61
C PHE A 171 15.20 -17.19 12.16
N VAL A 172 15.21 -15.87 11.88
CA VAL A 172 15.05 -15.35 10.52
C VAL A 172 16.41 -15.17 9.85
N PRO A 173 16.64 -15.77 8.68
CA PRO A 173 17.90 -15.65 7.97
C PRO A 173 18.22 -14.20 7.56
N LYS A 174 19.46 -13.77 7.79
CA LYS A 174 19.96 -12.45 7.37
C LYS A 174 20.72 -12.57 6.04
N ALA A 175 20.18 -13.31 5.11
CA ALA A 175 20.82 -13.60 3.84
C ALA A 175 20.01 -12.99 2.67
N PRO A 176 20.68 -12.57 1.58
CA PRO A 176 19.99 -12.10 0.39
C PRO A 176 19.28 -13.24 -0.34
N ALA A 177 18.13 -12.98 -0.93
CA ALA A 177 17.43 -13.89 -1.82
C ALA A 177 17.91 -13.66 -3.27
N ILE A 178 18.73 -14.54 -3.78
CA ILE A 178 19.35 -14.40 -5.11
C ILE A 178 18.30 -14.25 -6.21
N ASP A 179 17.21 -15.01 -6.16
CA ASP A 179 16.14 -14.92 -7.17
C ASP A 179 15.34 -13.62 -7.07
N GLY A 180 15.17 -13.05 -5.86
CA GLY A 180 14.62 -11.72 -5.65
C GLY A 180 15.49 -10.64 -6.30
N ILE A 181 16.80 -10.71 -6.09
CA ILE A 181 17.78 -9.79 -6.69
C ILE A 181 17.80 -9.94 -8.23
N LYS A 182 17.87 -11.15 -8.76
CA LYS A 182 17.78 -11.40 -10.21
C LYS A 182 16.51 -10.80 -10.80
N SER A 183 15.38 -11.01 -10.14
CA SER A 183 14.07 -10.50 -10.58
C SER A 183 14.06 -8.97 -10.61
N PHE A 184 14.62 -8.31 -9.59
CA PHE A 184 14.75 -6.86 -9.54
C PHE A 184 15.62 -6.30 -10.66
N LEU A 185 16.78 -6.90 -10.90
CA LEU A 185 17.71 -6.46 -11.96
C LEU A 185 17.11 -6.59 -13.36
N LEU A 186 16.24 -7.59 -13.57
CA LEU A 186 15.61 -7.84 -14.86
C LEU A 186 14.32 -7.02 -15.08
N TRP A 187 13.52 -6.83 -14.04
CA TRP A 187 12.14 -6.35 -14.17
C TRP A 187 11.81 -5.16 -13.28
N GLY A 188 12.73 -4.70 -12.44
CA GLY A 188 12.46 -3.74 -11.39
C GLY A 188 11.82 -4.38 -10.15
N PRO A 189 11.25 -3.59 -9.22
CA PRO A 189 10.66 -4.11 -7.98
C PRO A 189 9.63 -5.20 -8.25
N PRO A 190 9.77 -6.40 -7.64
CA PRO A 190 8.90 -7.55 -7.93
C PRO A 190 7.55 -7.46 -7.19
N GLU A 191 6.74 -6.43 -7.50
CA GLU A 191 5.44 -6.22 -6.85
C GLU A 191 4.41 -7.33 -7.15
N TYR A 192 4.62 -8.11 -8.20
CA TYR A 192 3.76 -9.19 -8.65
C TYR A 192 4.05 -10.55 -7.99
N LYS A 193 5.10 -10.65 -7.13
CA LYS A 193 5.50 -11.86 -6.42
C LYS A 193 5.49 -11.66 -4.91
N SER A 194 5.31 -12.75 -4.18
CA SER A 194 5.42 -12.77 -2.71
C SER A 194 6.86 -12.70 -2.21
N ASP A 195 7.84 -13.07 -3.03
CA ASP A 195 9.24 -13.09 -2.64
C ASP A 195 9.78 -11.67 -2.44
N THR A 196 10.65 -11.51 -1.45
CA THR A 196 11.43 -10.31 -1.18
C THR A 196 12.88 -10.50 -1.59
N MET A 197 13.71 -9.50 -1.42
CA MET A 197 15.16 -9.63 -1.60
C MET A 197 15.86 -10.29 -0.39
N PHE A 198 15.11 -10.67 0.65
CA PHE A 198 15.62 -11.34 1.84
C PHE A 198 15.16 -12.80 1.87
N SER A 199 16.13 -13.70 2.10
CA SER A 199 15.91 -15.15 2.07
C SER A 199 14.81 -15.58 3.06
N GLY A 200 13.79 -16.27 2.55
CA GLY A 200 12.68 -16.80 3.34
C GLY A 200 11.62 -15.80 3.76
N ILE A 201 11.88 -14.48 3.69
CA ILE A 201 10.88 -13.46 3.98
C ILE A 201 9.98 -13.25 2.76
N LYS A 202 8.67 -13.31 2.97
CA LYS A 202 7.66 -13.16 1.93
C LYS A 202 6.71 -12.02 2.24
N LYS A 203 6.18 -11.38 1.20
CA LYS A 203 5.04 -10.45 1.29
C LYS A 203 3.74 -11.25 1.31
N LEU A 204 2.81 -10.92 2.20
CA LEU A 204 1.43 -11.34 1.98
C LEU A 204 0.87 -10.50 0.83
N MET A 205 0.44 -11.18 -0.23
CA MET A 205 0.01 -10.50 -1.45
C MET A 205 -1.29 -9.69 -1.23
N PRO A 206 -1.51 -8.61 -2.00
CA PRO A 206 -2.78 -7.87 -1.96
C PRO A 206 -3.98 -8.79 -2.13
N SER A 207 -5.08 -8.52 -1.41
CA SER A 207 -6.29 -9.34 -1.46
C SER A 207 -6.15 -10.76 -0.91
N HIS A 208 -5.13 -11.06 -0.12
CA HIS A 208 -4.94 -12.38 0.46
C HIS A 208 -5.03 -12.35 1.99
N TYR A 209 -5.42 -13.47 2.54
CA TYR A 209 -5.23 -13.79 3.93
C TYR A 209 -4.45 -15.09 4.08
N LEU A 210 -3.80 -15.23 5.23
CA LEU A 210 -3.04 -16.39 5.65
C LEU A 210 -3.65 -16.92 6.95
N LEU A 211 -3.75 -18.23 7.07
CA LEU A 211 -4.29 -18.93 8.22
C LEU A 211 -3.41 -20.13 8.55
N PHE A 212 -3.10 -20.33 9.82
CA PHE A 212 -2.56 -21.57 10.36
C PHE A 212 -3.00 -21.77 11.82
N GLU A 213 -2.84 -23.01 12.30
CA GLU A 213 -3.10 -23.41 13.67
C GLU A 213 -1.80 -23.90 14.32
N LEU A 214 -1.69 -23.74 15.63
CA LEU A 214 -0.67 -24.42 16.42
C LEU A 214 -1.20 -25.79 16.83
N GLU A 215 -0.51 -26.81 16.35
CA GLU A 215 -0.83 -28.20 16.66
C GLU A 215 -0.50 -28.55 18.12
N SER A 216 -1.04 -29.65 18.60
CA SER A 216 -0.82 -30.11 19.98
C SER A 216 0.62 -30.44 20.29
N ASP A 217 1.47 -30.71 19.28
CA ASP A 217 2.91 -30.91 19.39
C ASP A 217 3.74 -29.64 19.26
N GLY A 218 3.06 -28.48 19.13
CA GLY A 218 3.69 -27.16 18.97
C GLY A 218 4.18 -26.87 17.55
N SER A 219 4.02 -27.77 16.59
CA SER A 219 4.27 -27.48 15.17
C SER A 219 3.23 -26.52 14.61
N LEU A 220 3.55 -25.90 13.48
CA LEU A 220 2.59 -25.11 12.73
C LEU A 220 1.85 -26.07 11.79
N SER A 221 0.53 -25.97 11.72
CA SER A 221 -0.22 -26.60 10.63
C SER A 221 0.20 -26.05 9.27
N ASP A 222 -0.23 -26.68 8.20
CA ASP A 222 -0.02 -26.16 6.85
C ASP A 222 -0.56 -24.74 6.74
N ILE A 223 0.30 -23.81 6.29
CA ILE A 223 -0.08 -22.41 6.08
C ILE A 223 -1.00 -22.32 4.86
N LYS A 224 -2.25 -21.95 5.09
CA LYS A 224 -3.26 -21.77 4.05
C LYS A 224 -3.31 -20.30 3.63
N ILE A 225 -2.96 -20.00 2.37
CA ILE A 225 -3.06 -18.65 1.80
C ILE A 225 -4.22 -18.62 0.82
N THR A 226 -5.17 -17.72 1.05
CA THR A 226 -6.40 -17.62 0.26
C THR A 226 -6.59 -16.20 -0.27
N LYS A 227 -6.93 -16.11 -1.56
CA LYS A 227 -7.33 -14.86 -2.19
C LYS A 227 -8.81 -14.60 -1.94
N TYR A 228 -9.16 -13.50 -1.25
CA TYR A 228 -10.57 -13.18 -0.92
C TYR A 228 -11.21 -12.17 -1.87
N TYR A 229 -10.42 -11.46 -2.69
CA TYR A 229 -10.94 -10.45 -3.63
C TYR A 229 -10.19 -10.49 -4.96
N SER A 230 -10.91 -10.28 -6.05
CA SER A 230 -10.35 -10.08 -7.39
C SER A 230 -11.14 -8.99 -8.10
N ILE A 231 -10.45 -7.95 -8.56
CA ILE A 231 -11.08 -6.89 -9.35
C ILE A 231 -11.64 -7.43 -10.67
N ARG A 232 -11.00 -8.47 -11.25
CA ARG A 232 -11.45 -9.11 -12.50
C ARG A 232 -12.86 -9.66 -12.40
N ASP A 233 -13.24 -10.19 -11.21
CA ASP A 233 -14.58 -10.74 -10.97
C ASP A 233 -15.65 -9.65 -10.87
N LYS A 234 -15.23 -8.38 -10.77
CA LYS A 234 -16.11 -7.20 -10.68
C LYS A 234 -16.21 -6.43 -12.00
N ILE A 235 -15.35 -6.74 -12.97
CA ILE A 235 -15.37 -6.07 -14.27
C ILE A 235 -16.60 -6.57 -15.04
N GLN A 236 -17.48 -5.63 -15.37
CA GLN A 236 -18.65 -5.86 -16.22
C GLN A 236 -18.25 -6.08 -17.69
N PRO A 237 -19.02 -6.82 -18.48
CA PRO A 237 -18.79 -6.92 -19.92
C PRO A 237 -18.77 -5.54 -20.60
N LYS A 238 -18.01 -5.42 -21.69
CA LYS A 238 -17.73 -4.14 -22.40
C LYS A 238 -18.96 -3.36 -22.86
N ASN A 239 -20.14 -3.95 -22.91
CA ASN A 239 -21.34 -3.30 -23.46
C ASN A 239 -22.41 -3.14 -22.36
N THR A 240 -22.24 -2.12 -21.54
CA THR A 240 -23.19 -1.79 -20.45
C THR A 240 -24.35 -0.91 -20.95
N GLY A 241 -24.34 -0.47 -22.22
CA GLY A 241 -25.31 0.50 -22.74
C GLY A 241 -25.17 1.92 -22.20
N ILE A 242 -24.20 2.17 -21.30
CA ILE A 242 -23.97 3.49 -20.70
C ILE A 242 -23.38 4.45 -21.74
N THR A 243 -23.89 5.66 -21.83
CA THR A 243 -23.34 6.73 -22.66
C THR A 243 -22.13 7.38 -22.00
N PHE A 244 -21.28 8.07 -22.77
CA PHE A 244 -20.12 8.77 -22.22
C PHE A 244 -20.50 9.85 -21.19
N PRO A 245 -21.53 10.71 -21.37
CA PRO A 245 -21.97 11.64 -20.35
C PRO A 245 -22.41 10.97 -19.05
N GLU A 246 -23.15 9.85 -19.14
CA GLU A 246 -23.55 9.08 -17.95
C GLU A 246 -22.36 8.47 -17.23
N ALA A 247 -21.37 7.96 -17.97
CA ALA A 247 -20.13 7.43 -17.39
C ALA A 247 -19.34 8.53 -16.65
N VAL A 248 -19.24 9.73 -17.23
CA VAL A 248 -18.59 10.89 -16.61
C VAL A 248 -19.29 11.28 -15.30
N GLU A 249 -20.63 11.30 -15.27
CA GLU A 249 -21.38 11.67 -14.08
C GLU A 249 -21.25 10.61 -12.98
N GLN A 250 -21.31 9.32 -13.33
CA GLN A 250 -21.04 8.24 -12.38
C GLN A 250 -19.61 8.31 -11.84
N TYR A 251 -18.62 8.55 -12.69
CA TYR A 251 -17.23 8.71 -12.24
C TYR A 251 -17.11 9.87 -11.25
N ARG A 252 -17.68 11.04 -11.58
CA ARG A 252 -17.68 12.22 -10.70
C ARG A 252 -18.30 11.91 -9.34
N HIS A 253 -19.44 11.22 -9.34
CA HIS A 253 -20.10 10.79 -8.10
C HIS A 253 -19.21 9.87 -7.27
N HIS A 254 -18.65 8.82 -7.89
CA HIS A 254 -17.82 7.85 -7.17
C HIS A 254 -16.50 8.45 -6.68
N HIS A 255 -15.87 9.30 -7.49
CA HIS A 255 -14.64 10.00 -7.11
C HIS A 255 -14.88 10.92 -5.90
N ARG A 256 -15.92 11.75 -5.96
CA ARG A 256 -16.30 12.60 -4.83
C ARG A 256 -16.58 11.77 -3.56
N LYS A 257 -17.31 10.67 -3.70
CA LYS A 257 -17.62 9.76 -2.58
C LYS A 257 -16.36 9.11 -2.00
N ALA A 258 -15.41 8.74 -2.84
CA ALA A 258 -14.12 8.19 -2.42
C ALA A 258 -13.32 9.22 -1.60
N VAL A 259 -13.23 10.47 -2.06
CA VAL A 259 -12.57 11.55 -1.32
C VAL A 259 -13.31 11.81 0.01
N GLU A 260 -14.64 11.82 0.00
CA GLU A 260 -15.47 12.02 1.21
C GLU A 260 -15.21 10.94 2.28
N TYR A 261 -15.09 9.68 1.91
CA TYR A 261 -14.73 8.60 2.84
C TYR A 261 -13.36 8.84 3.49
N ASN A 262 -12.39 9.35 2.74
CA ASN A 262 -11.05 9.63 3.27
C ASN A 262 -10.99 10.86 4.21
N LEU A 263 -12.10 11.58 4.40
CA LEU A 263 -12.21 12.66 5.41
C LEU A 263 -12.50 12.16 6.83
N VAL A 264 -12.51 10.86 7.05
CA VAL A 264 -12.69 10.27 8.39
C VAL A 264 -11.34 10.29 9.12
N THR A 265 -11.08 11.39 9.82
CA THR A 265 -9.85 11.59 10.59
C THR A 265 -10.09 12.61 11.71
N ASP A 266 -9.43 12.40 12.86
CA ASP A 266 -9.45 13.33 14.00
C ASP A 266 -8.18 14.21 14.05
N VAL A 267 -7.28 14.07 13.06
CA VAL A 267 -5.98 14.76 13.00
C VAL A 267 -5.87 15.64 11.75
N PRO A 268 -4.94 16.62 11.72
CA PRO A 268 -4.74 17.50 10.57
C PRO A 268 -4.46 16.75 9.27
N MET A 269 -5.16 17.13 8.20
CA MET A 269 -5.06 16.53 6.87
C MET A 269 -4.47 17.49 5.85
N GLY A 270 -3.66 16.98 4.94
CA GLY A 270 -3.16 17.65 3.76
C GLY A 270 -3.43 16.85 2.48
N CYS A 271 -2.96 17.36 1.37
CA CYS A 271 -3.05 16.68 0.08
C CYS A 271 -1.76 16.82 -0.73
N ALA A 272 -1.29 15.74 -1.33
CA ALA A 272 -0.20 15.82 -2.30
C ALA A 272 -0.73 16.44 -3.62
N LEU A 273 0.08 17.30 -4.23
CA LEU A 273 -0.24 17.98 -5.47
C LEU A 273 0.95 17.94 -6.41
N SER A 274 0.86 17.12 -7.46
CA SER A 274 1.90 16.99 -8.48
C SER A 274 1.71 17.94 -9.69
N GLY A 275 0.54 18.58 -9.82
CA GLY A 275 0.18 19.32 -11.03
C GLY A 275 -0.50 18.45 -12.11
N GLY A 276 -0.46 17.12 -11.98
CA GLY A 276 -1.20 16.18 -12.81
C GLY A 276 -2.70 16.19 -12.54
N LEU A 277 -3.50 15.59 -13.43
CA LEU A 277 -4.96 15.61 -13.36
C LEU A 277 -5.49 14.95 -12.08
N ASP A 278 -4.91 13.83 -11.67
CA ASP A 278 -5.40 13.02 -10.55
C ASP A 278 -5.24 13.74 -9.21
N SER A 279 -4.03 14.22 -8.91
CA SER A 279 -3.77 15.00 -7.70
C SER A 279 -4.56 16.31 -7.69
N SER A 280 -4.67 16.97 -8.85
CA SER A 280 -5.44 18.22 -9.00
C SER A 280 -6.93 18.01 -8.74
N SER A 281 -7.52 16.92 -9.24
CA SER A 281 -8.92 16.58 -9.01
C SER A 281 -9.19 16.26 -7.54
N ASN A 282 -8.28 15.55 -6.86
CA ASN A 282 -8.39 15.29 -5.43
C ASN A 282 -8.38 16.58 -4.61
N VAL A 283 -7.44 17.52 -4.89
CA VAL A 283 -7.37 18.81 -4.18
C VAL A 283 -8.65 19.63 -4.40
N ALA A 284 -9.17 19.68 -5.62
CA ALA A 284 -10.38 20.43 -5.94
C ALA A 284 -11.62 19.87 -5.24
N VAL A 285 -11.79 18.53 -5.27
CA VAL A 285 -12.92 17.86 -4.59
C VAL A 285 -12.77 17.99 -3.06
N LEU A 286 -11.58 17.78 -2.53
CA LEU A 286 -11.31 17.92 -1.09
C LEU A 286 -11.63 19.36 -0.61
N LYS A 287 -11.19 20.38 -1.35
CA LYS A 287 -11.48 21.79 -1.04
C LYS A 287 -12.99 22.06 -1.01
N SER A 288 -13.74 21.59 -2.04
CA SER A 288 -15.21 21.72 -2.07
C SER A 288 -15.89 21.06 -0.88
N LEU A 289 -15.47 19.83 -0.53
CA LEU A 289 -16.03 19.11 0.63
C LEU A 289 -15.73 19.80 1.96
N LEU A 290 -14.54 20.35 2.13
CA LEU A 290 -14.18 21.11 3.33
C LEU A 290 -14.98 22.42 3.43
N GLU A 291 -15.23 23.11 2.33
CA GLU A 291 -16.08 24.33 2.31
C GLU A 291 -17.52 24.02 2.68
N GLU A 292 -18.09 22.94 2.18
CA GLU A 292 -19.44 22.48 2.53
C GLU A 292 -19.57 22.12 4.03
N ARG A 293 -18.53 21.47 4.60
CA ARG A 293 -18.48 21.15 6.03
C ARG A 293 -18.21 22.38 6.91
N SER A 294 -17.44 23.36 6.40
CA SER A 294 -17.08 24.60 7.15
C SER A 294 -18.26 25.53 7.40
N ALA A 295 -19.41 25.34 6.73
CA ALA A 295 -20.67 25.99 7.14
C ALA A 295 -21.06 25.62 8.59
N THR A 296 -20.37 24.68 9.24
CA THR A 296 -20.58 24.18 10.60
C THR A 296 -19.46 24.47 11.62
N ASN A 297 -18.56 25.47 11.40
CA ASN A 297 -17.63 26.03 12.43
C ASN A 297 -16.12 25.70 12.39
N MET A 298 -15.53 25.06 11.39
CA MET A 298 -14.05 24.94 11.32
C MET A 298 -13.48 25.30 9.95
N ARG A 299 -12.83 26.46 9.84
CA ARG A 299 -12.03 26.85 8.66
C ARG A 299 -10.62 26.24 8.77
N GLU A 300 -10.48 24.95 8.62
CA GLU A 300 -9.16 24.37 8.38
C GLU A 300 -8.68 24.75 6.96
N LYS A 301 -7.58 25.49 6.90
CA LYS A 301 -6.95 25.82 5.61
C LYS A 301 -6.29 24.57 5.06
N LEU A 302 -6.78 24.08 3.93
CA LEU A 302 -6.16 22.98 3.21
C LEU A 302 -4.72 23.35 2.84
N VAL A 303 -3.77 22.50 3.24
CA VAL A 303 -2.36 22.59 2.88
C VAL A 303 -2.04 21.49 1.86
N THR A 304 -1.37 21.87 0.78
CA THR A 304 -0.92 20.93 -0.25
C THR A 304 0.61 20.84 -0.28
N PHE A 305 1.14 19.72 -0.77
CA PHE A 305 2.58 19.43 -0.78
C PHE A 305 3.01 18.96 -2.15
N SER A 306 4.15 19.46 -2.64
CA SER A 306 4.62 19.23 -4.00
C SER A 306 6.14 19.07 -4.07
N ALA A 307 6.61 18.19 -4.96
CA ALA A 307 7.99 18.24 -5.46
C ALA A 307 8.05 19.17 -6.68
N VAL A 308 9.08 20.02 -6.74
CA VAL A 308 9.35 20.94 -7.86
C VAL A 308 10.82 20.82 -8.26
N TYR A 309 11.18 21.24 -9.49
CA TYR A 309 12.52 21.08 -10.05
C TYR A 309 13.00 22.37 -10.71
N LEU A 310 12.92 23.49 -9.98
CA LEU A 310 13.17 24.83 -10.47
C LEU A 310 14.62 25.08 -10.89
N ASN A 311 15.57 24.47 -10.17
CA ASN A 311 17.00 24.67 -10.34
C ASN A 311 17.69 23.51 -11.10
N GLN A 312 16.92 22.55 -11.63
CA GLN A 312 17.48 21.46 -12.40
C GLN A 312 17.79 21.89 -13.85
N PRO A 313 18.87 21.39 -14.46
CA PRO A 313 19.21 21.68 -15.86
C PRO A 313 18.09 21.25 -16.84
N ASP A 314 17.46 20.10 -16.57
CA ASP A 314 16.31 19.61 -17.32
C ASP A 314 15.03 19.86 -16.52
N ARG A 315 14.19 20.75 -17.03
CA ARG A 315 12.88 21.10 -16.46
C ARG A 315 11.73 20.30 -17.09
N SER A 316 12.00 19.28 -17.84
CA SER A 316 10.94 18.50 -18.51
C SER A 316 9.97 17.80 -17.55
N CYS A 317 10.41 17.57 -16.30
CA CYS A 317 9.60 17.00 -15.23
C CYS A 317 9.07 18.05 -14.21
N ASP A 318 9.34 19.36 -14.43
CA ASP A 318 8.88 20.40 -13.52
C ASP A 318 7.44 20.83 -13.83
N GLU A 319 6.54 20.54 -12.92
CA GLU A 319 5.11 20.87 -13.00
C GLU A 319 4.73 22.09 -12.13
N SER A 320 5.72 22.86 -11.63
CA SER A 320 5.51 23.99 -10.73
C SER A 320 4.53 25.04 -11.27
N VAL A 321 4.49 25.23 -12.59
CA VAL A 321 3.54 26.16 -13.25
C VAL A 321 2.10 25.73 -13.03
N PHE A 322 1.80 24.44 -13.18
CA PHE A 322 0.45 23.89 -12.97
C PHE A 322 0.08 23.88 -11.48
N ILE A 323 1.04 23.51 -10.61
CA ILE A 323 0.89 23.51 -9.15
C ILE A 323 0.52 24.91 -8.66
N ASN A 324 1.31 25.92 -9.05
CA ASN A 324 1.08 27.30 -8.63
C ASN A 324 -0.23 27.85 -9.18
N ARG A 325 -0.57 27.57 -10.43
CA ARG A 325 -1.84 27.99 -11.04
C ARG A 325 -3.05 27.44 -10.28
N LEU A 326 -3.04 26.14 -9.98
CA LEU A 326 -4.14 25.50 -9.26
C LEU A 326 -4.22 25.99 -7.81
N SER A 327 -3.08 26.07 -7.12
CA SER A 327 -3.05 26.54 -5.73
C SER A 327 -3.61 27.96 -5.59
N ASN A 328 -3.24 28.86 -6.52
CA ASN A 328 -3.75 30.22 -6.57
C ASN A 328 -5.26 30.26 -6.89
N TYR A 329 -5.70 29.44 -7.87
CA TYR A 329 -7.11 29.36 -8.25
C TYR A 329 -8.01 28.88 -7.09
N LEU A 330 -7.56 27.86 -6.37
CA LEU A 330 -8.29 27.28 -5.23
C LEU A 330 -8.05 28.03 -3.91
N GLY A 331 -7.13 28.98 -3.85
CA GLY A 331 -6.77 29.69 -2.63
C GLY A 331 -6.20 28.77 -1.53
N VAL A 332 -5.45 27.73 -1.91
CA VAL A 332 -4.82 26.78 -0.99
C VAL A 332 -3.33 27.09 -0.80
N THR A 333 -2.82 26.83 0.41
CA THR A 333 -1.39 26.95 0.69
C THR A 333 -0.65 25.73 0.12
N ASN A 334 0.37 25.96 -0.72
CA ASN A 334 1.23 24.90 -1.22
C ASN A 334 2.62 24.98 -0.60
N LYS A 335 3.11 23.87 -0.06
CA LYS A 335 4.48 23.67 0.46
C LYS A 335 5.26 22.88 -0.57
N GLN A 336 6.39 23.42 -1.02
CA GLN A 336 7.21 22.85 -2.08
C GLN A 336 8.55 22.36 -1.54
N VAL A 337 9.04 21.26 -2.06
CA VAL A 337 10.39 20.74 -1.86
C VAL A 337 11.05 20.52 -3.20
N GLU A 338 12.36 20.72 -3.27
CA GLU A 338 13.14 20.43 -4.47
C GLU A 338 14.06 19.23 -4.19
N PRO A 339 13.76 18.03 -4.68
CA PRO A 339 14.62 16.86 -4.57
C PRO A 339 15.87 17.06 -5.46
N THR A 340 17.04 17.22 -4.85
CA THR A 340 18.32 17.38 -5.57
C THR A 340 19.22 16.18 -5.38
N SER A 341 20.24 16.03 -6.23
CA SER A 341 21.27 15.00 -6.09
C SER A 341 22.00 15.12 -4.74
N ASP A 342 22.31 16.35 -4.29
CA ASP A 342 22.95 16.56 -2.99
C ASP A 342 22.04 16.15 -1.83
N CYS A 343 20.74 16.45 -1.94
CA CYS A 343 19.75 15.97 -0.97
C CYS A 343 19.69 14.43 -0.93
N TYR A 344 19.75 13.77 -2.09
CA TYR A 344 19.80 12.32 -2.16
C TYR A 344 21.06 11.75 -1.49
N ILE A 345 22.23 12.27 -1.83
CA ILE A 345 23.52 11.82 -1.26
C ILE A 345 23.52 11.98 0.27
N ALA A 346 23.03 13.12 0.76
CA ALA A 346 22.96 13.39 2.20
C ALA A 346 21.97 12.51 2.97
N ASN A 347 20.98 11.93 2.30
CA ASN A 347 19.89 11.17 2.97
C ASN A 347 19.79 9.72 2.50
N VAL A 348 20.68 9.23 1.63
CA VAL A 348 20.55 7.91 1.00
C VAL A 348 20.46 6.76 2.01
N GLU A 349 21.24 6.79 3.08
CA GLU A 349 21.21 5.74 4.12
C GLU A 349 19.87 5.73 4.84
N LYS A 350 19.37 6.91 5.26
CA LYS A 350 18.06 7.06 5.89
C LYS A 350 16.93 6.63 4.94
N PHE A 351 17.00 7.03 3.70
CA PHE A 351 16.04 6.64 2.67
C PHE A 351 16.00 5.13 2.47
N LEU A 352 17.17 4.49 2.27
CA LEU A 352 17.25 3.03 2.10
C LEU A 352 16.81 2.27 3.35
N TRP A 353 17.08 2.79 4.54
CA TRP A 353 16.62 2.18 5.78
C TRP A 353 15.08 2.14 5.87
N HIS A 354 14.39 3.17 5.36
CA HIS A 354 12.92 3.20 5.30
C HIS A 354 12.36 2.38 4.12
N GLN A 355 13.07 2.31 3.00
CA GLN A 355 12.62 1.55 1.83
C GLN A 355 12.82 0.03 2.00
N GLU A 356 13.86 -0.37 2.75
CA GLU A 356 14.27 -1.76 3.04
C GLU A 356 14.72 -2.57 1.81
N GLU A 357 14.17 -2.31 0.64
CA GLU A 357 14.55 -2.92 -0.64
C GLU A 357 14.94 -1.81 -1.65
N PRO A 358 15.79 -2.09 -2.63
CA PRO A 358 16.13 -1.14 -3.68
C PRO A 358 14.89 -0.68 -4.46
N THR A 359 14.90 0.58 -4.87
CA THR A 359 13.78 1.22 -5.57
C THR A 359 14.02 1.32 -7.07
N GLY A 360 12.94 1.36 -7.86
CA GLY A 360 13.01 1.39 -9.32
C GLY A 360 13.40 2.74 -9.94
N GLY A 361 13.57 3.82 -9.16
CA GLY A 361 13.90 5.13 -9.73
C GLY A 361 13.87 6.30 -8.76
N ALA A 362 14.29 7.46 -9.24
CA ALA A 362 14.41 8.71 -8.48
C ALA A 362 13.05 9.28 -8.00
N SER A 363 11.95 8.93 -8.65
CA SER A 363 10.58 9.36 -8.27
C SER A 363 10.20 8.91 -6.86
N VAL A 364 10.68 7.75 -6.42
CA VAL A 364 10.43 7.23 -5.06
C VAL A 364 11.12 8.13 -4.02
N PHE A 365 12.36 8.61 -4.31
CA PHE A 365 13.03 9.56 -3.44
C PHE A 365 12.33 10.92 -3.41
N ALA A 366 11.81 11.39 -4.54
CA ALA A 366 11.01 12.60 -4.58
C ALA A 366 9.76 12.48 -3.69
N GLY A 367 9.06 11.34 -3.76
CA GLY A 367 7.95 11.02 -2.85
C GLY A 367 8.36 11.01 -1.38
N TRP A 368 9.55 10.49 -1.06
CA TRP A 368 10.10 10.51 0.30
C TRP A 368 10.36 11.95 0.78
N CYS A 369 10.92 12.83 -0.06
CA CYS A 369 11.11 14.25 0.27
C CYS A 369 9.77 14.96 0.55
N VAL A 370 8.74 14.67 -0.24
CA VAL A 370 7.39 15.21 -0.01
C VAL A 370 6.83 14.69 1.31
N ALA A 371 6.97 13.39 1.61
CA ALA A 371 6.51 12.81 2.87
C ALA A 371 7.23 13.42 4.09
N GLU A 372 8.54 13.67 3.98
CA GLU A 372 9.30 14.39 5.03
C GLU A 372 8.78 15.82 5.21
N CYS A 373 8.47 16.53 4.12
CA CYS A 373 7.88 17.87 4.18
C CYS A 373 6.51 17.86 4.87
N ILE A 374 5.65 16.89 4.55
CA ILE A 374 4.36 16.68 5.19
C ILE A 374 4.53 16.53 6.71
N SER A 375 5.41 15.63 7.13
CA SER A 375 5.70 15.35 8.54
C SER A 375 6.25 16.59 9.27
N ARG A 376 7.19 17.33 8.67
CA ARG A 376 7.75 18.57 9.24
C ARG A 376 6.71 19.68 9.41
N ASN A 377 5.61 19.67 8.67
CA ASN A 377 4.51 20.60 8.81
C ASN A 377 3.40 20.11 9.77
N GLY A 378 3.63 19.02 10.51
CA GLY A 378 2.70 18.48 11.50
C GLY A 378 1.44 17.85 10.90
N ILE A 379 1.46 17.49 9.62
CA ILE A 379 0.36 16.82 8.95
C ILE A 379 0.53 15.31 9.12
N CYS A 380 -0.49 14.67 9.67
CA CYS A 380 -0.49 13.23 9.95
C CYS A 380 -1.14 12.41 8.84
N VAL A 381 -2.13 12.97 8.15
CA VAL A 381 -2.86 12.33 7.05
C VAL A 381 -2.69 13.15 5.79
N CYS A 382 -2.27 12.50 4.71
CA CYS A 382 -2.15 13.15 3.41
C CYS A 382 -2.89 12.33 2.35
N LEU A 383 -3.84 12.96 1.66
CA LEU A 383 -4.51 12.37 0.51
C LEU A 383 -3.58 12.46 -0.71
N ASP A 384 -3.43 11.36 -1.44
CA ASP A 384 -2.59 11.27 -2.64
C ASP A 384 -3.43 10.88 -3.88
N GLY A 385 -2.89 11.18 -5.07
CA GLY A 385 -3.48 10.82 -6.35
C GLY A 385 -3.07 9.45 -6.89
N GLN A 386 -2.25 8.71 -6.15
CA GLN A 386 -1.75 7.41 -6.60
C GLN A 386 -2.88 6.38 -6.79
N GLY A 387 -2.75 5.55 -7.83
CA GLY A 387 -3.71 4.50 -8.17
C GLY A 387 -4.71 4.88 -9.27
N ALA A 388 -4.82 6.15 -9.66
CA ALA A 388 -5.75 6.57 -10.69
C ALA A 388 -5.32 6.14 -12.10
N ASP A 389 -4.03 6.26 -12.43
CA ASP A 389 -3.46 5.83 -13.71
C ASP A 389 -3.70 4.35 -14.01
N GLU A 390 -3.76 3.50 -12.97
CA GLU A 390 -3.96 2.06 -13.10
C GLU A 390 -5.34 1.70 -13.63
N TYR A 391 -6.39 2.43 -13.27
CA TYR A 391 -7.74 2.14 -13.75
C TYR A 391 -8.23 3.09 -14.86
N LEU A 392 -7.63 4.28 -14.99
CA LEU A 392 -7.94 5.22 -16.07
C LEU A 392 -7.04 5.03 -17.31
N GLY A 393 -6.01 4.18 -17.22
CA GLY A 393 -5.11 3.89 -18.32
C GLY A 393 -4.11 5.01 -18.60
N GLY A 394 -3.65 5.74 -17.58
CA GLY A 394 -2.76 6.89 -17.69
C GLY A 394 -1.33 6.55 -18.13
N TYR A 395 -0.86 5.32 -17.89
CA TYR A 395 0.50 4.93 -18.27
C TYR A 395 0.66 4.62 -19.76
N HIS A 396 1.73 5.14 -20.35
CA HIS A 396 2.08 4.84 -21.75
C HIS A 396 2.22 3.34 -22.06
N SER A 397 2.62 2.52 -21.05
CA SER A 397 2.71 1.07 -21.20
C SER A 397 1.38 0.39 -21.53
N PHE A 398 0.24 0.99 -21.15
CA PHE A 398 -1.08 0.46 -21.46
C PHE A 398 -1.49 0.64 -22.92
N ILE A 399 -0.84 1.55 -23.65
CA ILE A 399 -1.09 1.77 -25.08
C ILE A 399 -0.86 0.49 -25.88
N GLY A 400 0.20 -0.27 -25.55
CA GLY A 400 0.49 -1.54 -26.21
C GLY A 400 -0.63 -2.56 -26.04
N ALA A 401 -1.13 -2.72 -24.80
CA ALA A 401 -2.25 -3.61 -24.49
C ALA A 401 -3.54 -3.16 -25.19
N PHE A 402 -3.83 -1.85 -25.20
CA PHE A 402 -4.96 -1.26 -25.90
C PHE A 402 -4.93 -1.54 -27.40
N LEU A 403 -3.77 -1.34 -28.04
CA LEU A 403 -3.59 -1.60 -29.48
C LEU A 403 -3.79 -3.07 -29.85
N VAL A 404 -3.29 -3.99 -29.01
CA VAL A 404 -3.47 -5.43 -29.23
C VAL A 404 -4.93 -5.85 -29.08
N GLN A 405 -5.61 -5.37 -28.04
CA GLN A 405 -7.02 -5.68 -27.80
C GLN A 405 -7.97 -5.07 -28.85
N ASN A 406 -7.56 -3.96 -29.46
CA ASN A 406 -8.36 -3.22 -30.43
C ASN A 406 -7.70 -3.21 -31.82
N SER A 407 -6.98 -4.25 -32.18
CA SER A 407 -6.23 -4.36 -33.45
C SER A 407 -7.08 -4.06 -34.67
N PHE A 408 -8.38 -4.40 -34.65
CA PHE A 408 -9.34 -4.08 -35.72
C PHE A 408 -9.71 -2.58 -35.75
N LEU A 409 -9.58 -1.86 -34.65
CA LEU A 409 -9.88 -0.42 -34.52
C LEU A 409 -8.62 0.46 -34.60
N PHE A 410 -7.45 -0.12 -34.81
CA PHE A 410 -6.18 0.57 -34.88
C PHE A 410 -6.21 1.74 -35.85
N TRP A 411 -6.71 1.50 -37.06
CA TRP A 411 -6.82 2.53 -38.12
C TRP A 411 -7.83 3.63 -37.81
N LYS A 412 -8.88 3.32 -37.07
CA LYS A 412 -9.93 4.29 -36.70
C LYS A 412 -9.46 5.20 -35.56
N ASN A 413 -8.64 4.71 -34.65
CA ASN A 413 -8.14 5.44 -33.48
C ASN A 413 -6.75 6.07 -33.71
N TRP A 414 -6.15 5.85 -34.89
CA TRP A 414 -4.88 6.39 -35.31
C TRP A 414 -4.71 7.90 -35.05
N PRO A 415 -5.67 8.77 -35.39
CA PRO A 415 -5.55 10.21 -35.17
C PRO A 415 -5.39 10.57 -33.69
N PHE A 416 -6.04 9.86 -32.78
CA PHE A 416 -5.96 10.13 -31.32
C PHE A 416 -4.61 9.76 -30.70
N LEU A 417 -3.93 8.77 -31.26
CA LEU A 417 -2.62 8.34 -30.78
C LEU A 417 -1.50 9.31 -31.15
N PHE A 418 -1.72 10.16 -32.12
CA PHE A 418 -0.74 11.10 -32.70
C PHE A 418 -1.16 12.57 -32.61
N ALA A 419 -2.35 12.86 -32.05
CA ALA A 419 -2.83 14.22 -31.85
C ALA A 419 -2.42 14.74 -30.47
N GLY A 420 -1.57 15.75 -30.43
CA GLY A 420 -1.20 16.48 -29.21
C GLY A 420 0.31 16.54 -28.96
N ASN A 421 0.72 17.36 -27.98
CA ASN A 421 2.11 17.57 -27.58
C ASN A 421 2.83 16.33 -27.02
N ASN A 422 2.08 15.26 -26.70
CA ASN A 422 2.57 13.94 -26.27
C ASN A 422 2.44 12.89 -27.38
N SER A 423 2.54 13.29 -28.66
CA SER A 423 2.42 12.36 -29.78
C SER A 423 3.42 11.21 -29.63
N LEU A 424 2.86 10.00 -29.47
CA LEU A 424 3.66 8.78 -29.51
C LEU A 424 4.32 8.68 -30.87
N SER A 425 5.65 8.62 -30.95
CA SER A 425 6.27 8.42 -32.26
C SER A 425 5.78 7.08 -32.82
N LEU A 426 5.51 7.01 -34.12
CA LEU A 426 5.13 5.76 -34.81
C LEU A 426 6.05 4.58 -34.44
N LYS A 427 7.34 4.87 -34.27
CA LYS A 427 8.35 3.90 -33.86
C LYS A 427 8.06 3.33 -32.45
N LYS A 428 7.66 4.17 -31.49
CA LYS A 428 7.27 3.74 -30.13
C LYS A 428 5.94 2.95 -30.14
N ALA A 429 4.94 3.39 -30.92
CA ALA A 429 3.67 2.67 -31.06
C ALA A 429 3.87 1.27 -31.66
N ILE A 430 4.69 1.14 -32.70
CA ILE A 430 5.05 -0.15 -33.30
C ILE A 430 5.83 -1.01 -32.31
N MET A 431 6.76 -0.43 -31.54
CA MET A 431 7.52 -1.14 -30.52
C MET A 431 6.60 -1.68 -29.40
N TYR A 432 5.65 -0.89 -28.91
CA TYR A 432 4.68 -1.35 -27.91
C TYR A 432 3.74 -2.42 -28.47
N TYR A 433 3.25 -2.27 -29.70
CA TYR A 433 2.45 -3.28 -30.37
C TYR A 433 3.23 -4.60 -30.55
N SER A 434 4.46 -4.52 -31.04
CA SER A 434 5.29 -5.71 -31.27
C SER A 434 5.65 -6.41 -29.95
N SER A 435 5.98 -5.68 -28.90
CA SER A 435 6.31 -6.27 -27.59
C SER A 435 5.13 -7.05 -26.97
N HIS A 436 3.89 -6.71 -27.29
CA HIS A 436 2.69 -7.41 -26.78
C HIS A 436 2.16 -8.47 -27.75
N SER A 437 2.40 -8.31 -29.07
CA SER A 437 1.85 -9.22 -30.11
C SER A 437 2.73 -10.43 -30.41
N PHE A 438 4.04 -10.32 -30.23
CA PHE A 438 4.96 -11.40 -30.57
C PHE A 438 5.23 -12.36 -29.43
N SER A 439 4.64 -13.56 -29.52
CA SER A 439 4.94 -14.65 -28.61
C SER A 439 6.34 -15.26 -28.92
N LYS A 440 7.08 -15.66 -27.85
CA LYS A 440 8.31 -16.49 -27.81
C LYS A 440 9.53 -16.06 -28.66
N ILE A 441 9.42 -15.67 -29.93
CA ILE A 441 10.59 -15.34 -30.79
C ILE A 441 11.17 -13.96 -30.41
N SER A 442 10.32 -13.00 -30.12
CA SER A 442 10.72 -11.66 -29.70
C SER A 442 11.31 -11.62 -28.28
N LYS A 443 10.88 -12.53 -27.40
CA LYS A 443 11.46 -12.66 -26.06
C LYS A 443 12.95 -13.00 -26.11
N ARG A 444 13.37 -13.97 -26.94
CA ARG A 444 14.79 -14.33 -27.11
C ARG A 444 15.65 -13.19 -27.64
N ARG A 445 15.12 -12.38 -28.55
CA ARG A 445 15.85 -11.22 -29.11
C ARG A 445 15.95 -10.10 -28.09
N PHE A 446 14.88 -9.82 -27.36
CA PHE A 446 14.84 -8.84 -26.27
C PHE A 446 15.80 -9.23 -25.12
N PHE A 447 15.82 -10.50 -24.72
CA PHE A 447 16.78 -11.01 -23.73
C PHE A 447 18.23 -10.93 -24.22
N ARG A 448 18.49 -11.15 -25.50
CA ARG A 448 19.83 -10.99 -26.06
C ARG A 448 20.27 -9.52 -26.03
N GLU A 449 19.42 -8.58 -26.40
CA GLU A 449 19.72 -7.15 -26.34
C GLU A 449 19.96 -6.67 -24.90
N LEU A 450 19.22 -7.19 -23.91
CA LEU A 450 19.47 -6.93 -22.49
C LEU A 450 20.79 -7.50 -22.01
N THR A 451 21.15 -8.74 -22.39
CA THR A 451 22.43 -9.34 -22.02
C THR A 451 23.61 -8.59 -22.62
N GLU A 452 23.50 -8.14 -23.87
CA GLU A 452 24.52 -7.30 -24.52
C GLU A 452 24.64 -5.91 -23.87
N GLN A 453 23.53 -5.30 -23.49
CA GLN A 453 23.49 -3.96 -22.87
C GLN A 453 24.00 -3.95 -21.42
N PHE A 454 23.79 -5.01 -20.67
CA PHE A 454 24.17 -5.10 -19.25
C PHE A 454 25.37 -6.02 -18.99
N GLY A 455 25.99 -6.59 -20.03
CA GLY A 455 27.16 -7.46 -19.89
C GLY A 455 26.87 -8.78 -19.12
N LEU A 456 25.60 -9.22 -19.11
CA LEU A 456 25.18 -10.45 -18.41
C LEU A 456 25.49 -11.69 -19.27
N ASN A 457 25.99 -12.74 -18.64
CA ASN A 457 26.28 -13.98 -19.33
C ASN A 457 24.97 -14.70 -19.72
N SER A 458 24.82 -15.13 -20.98
CA SER A 458 23.63 -15.76 -21.53
C SER A 458 23.21 -17.04 -20.79
N SER A 459 24.13 -17.72 -20.12
CA SER A 459 23.84 -18.90 -19.30
C SER A 459 22.97 -18.65 -18.06
N VAL A 460 22.83 -17.40 -17.64
CA VAL A 460 22.01 -17.00 -16.48
C VAL A 460 20.51 -16.91 -16.83
N LEU A 461 20.16 -16.94 -18.10
CA LEU A 461 18.80 -16.75 -18.60
C LEU A 461 18.15 -18.04 -19.15
N GLU A 462 18.89 -19.15 -19.19
CA GLU A 462 18.38 -20.45 -19.69
C GLU A 462 17.85 -21.38 -18.58
N GLU A 463 18.02 -21.04 -17.31
CA GLU A 463 17.36 -21.64 -16.14
C GLU A 463 16.10 -20.83 -15.74
#